data_ac25a09b0428afc686ec7eabdb12498d
#
_entry.id   ac25a09b0428afc686ec7eabdb12498d
#
_cell.length_a   1.000
_cell.length_b   1.000
_cell.length_c   1.000
_cell.angle_alpha   90.00
_cell.angle_beta   90.00
_cell.angle_gamma   90.00
#
_symmetry.space_group_name_H-M   'P 1'
#
loop_
_entity.id
_entity.type
_entity.pdbx_description
1 polymer ?
#
loop_
_entity_poly.entity_id
_entity_poly.type
_entity_poly.pdbx_seq_one_letter_code
_entity_poly.pdbx_strand_id
1 'polypeptide(L)'
;MTKRLWFAAVLAALPAAGADAAVTILGDGYARKCYEAAEFNRGGRAAFADCDLALKFDKLSRSERAATHVNRGILFMQGRDYANAIADYDTALGIDGDLAEAYVNKGIAVLHRGGSETLAVDLLSRGIALAPNRVEVALYARGVAHEKLGRVREAYDDYRQAAALKPDWPEPTRELTRFKVVE
;
A
#
# COMPACT_ATOMS: atom_id res chain seq x y z
N MET A 1 -6.70 13.67 32.71
CA MET A 1 -5.28 13.23 32.80
C MET A 1 -4.85 12.81 31.42
N THR A 2 -3.98 13.58 30.76
CA THR A 2 -3.46 13.29 29.42
C THR A 2 -2.30 12.30 29.55
N LYS A 3 -2.52 11.05 29.11
CA LYS A 3 -1.46 10.03 29.05
C LYS A 3 -0.39 10.51 28.03
N ARG A 4 0.86 10.63 28.46
CA ARG A 4 1.98 10.95 27.56
C ARG A 4 2.57 9.65 27.03
N LEU A 5 2.70 9.54 25.71
CA LEU A 5 3.40 8.43 25.02
C LEU A 5 4.87 8.83 24.84
N TRP A 6 5.78 7.97 25.30
CA TRP A 6 7.21 8.10 25.03
C TRP A 6 7.64 7.02 24.03
N PHE A 7 8.56 7.38 23.16
CA PHE A 7 8.99 6.58 22.04
C PHE A 7 10.50 6.29 22.09
N ALA A 8 10.89 5.03 21.95
CA ALA A 8 12.28 4.67 21.69
C ALA A 8 12.48 4.64 20.17
N ALA A 9 13.27 5.57 19.65
CA ALA A 9 13.46 5.77 18.21
C ALA A 9 14.21 4.60 17.54
N VAL A 10 13.46 3.54 17.25
CA VAL A 10 13.86 2.53 16.27
C VAL A 10 12.84 2.62 15.15
N LEU A 11 13.24 3.12 13.99
CA LEU A 11 12.38 3.24 12.81
C LEU A 11 11.77 1.88 12.45
N ALA A 12 10.44 1.82 12.38
CA ALA A 12 9.75 0.67 11.83
C ALA A 12 10.15 0.50 10.35
N ALA A 13 10.61 -0.69 10.00
CA ALA A 13 10.79 -1.05 8.60
C ALA A 13 9.41 -1.43 8.04
N LEU A 14 9.02 -0.82 6.91
CA LEU A 14 7.89 -1.34 6.16
C LEU A 14 8.16 -2.79 5.78
N PRO A 15 7.19 -3.71 5.96
CA PRO A 15 7.38 -5.09 5.57
C PRO A 15 7.75 -5.16 4.09
N ALA A 16 8.81 -5.93 3.80
CA ALA A 16 9.16 -6.23 2.42
C ALA A 16 8.11 -7.20 1.86
N ALA A 17 7.62 -6.92 0.66
CA ALA A 17 6.80 -7.78 -0.19
C ALA A 17 5.61 -8.49 0.50
N GLY A 18 4.40 -8.12 0.15
CA GLY A 18 3.15 -8.76 0.60
C GLY A 18 2.16 -7.81 1.26
N ALA A 19 2.54 -6.54 1.47
CA ALA A 19 1.65 -5.51 1.99
C ALA A 19 0.81 -4.81 0.91
N ASP A 20 1.18 -5.02 -0.37
CA ASP A 20 0.46 -4.40 -1.49
C ASP A 20 -0.91 -5.05 -1.71
N ALA A 21 -1.91 -4.23 -2.01
CA ALA A 21 -3.24 -4.70 -2.32
C ALA A 21 -3.44 -4.78 -3.85
N ALA A 22 -3.25 -5.96 -4.42
CA ALA A 22 -3.55 -6.21 -5.82
C ALA A 22 -5.05 -6.09 -6.09
N VAL A 23 -5.41 -5.50 -7.23
CA VAL A 23 -6.81 -5.35 -7.65
C VAL A 23 -7.21 -6.55 -8.48
N THR A 24 -8.18 -7.31 -7.98
CA THR A 24 -8.66 -8.54 -8.63
C THR A 24 -9.22 -8.27 -10.02
N ILE A 25 -8.79 -9.08 -10.99
CA ILE A 25 -9.34 -9.10 -12.35
C ILE A 25 -9.94 -10.48 -12.62
N LEU A 26 -11.21 -10.49 -13.00
CA LEU A 26 -11.93 -11.70 -13.37
C LEU A 26 -11.79 -11.98 -14.88
N GLY A 27 -11.86 -13.24 -15.26
CA GLY A 27 -11.77 -13.68 -16.65
C GLY A 27 -10.41 -14.28 -17.00
N ASP A 28 -10.26 -14.59 -18.28
CA ASP A 28 -9.04 -15.12 -18.88
C ASP A 28 -8.30 -14.00 -19.62
N GLY A 29 -7.02 -14.16 -19.88
CA GLY A 29 -6.25 -13.18 -20.63
C GLY A 29 -5.03 -12.65 -19.91
N TYR A 30 -4.39 -11.66 -20.52
CA TYR A 30 -3.16 -11.08 -20.00
C TYR A 30 -3.39 -10.28 -18.70
N ALA A 31 -4.52 -9.60 -18.57
CA ALA A 31 -4.85 -8.84 -17.38
C ALA A 31 -4.98 -9.75 -16.14
N ARG A 32 -5.55 -10.94 -16.29
CA ARG A 32 -5.60 -11.94 -15.21
C ARG A 32 -4.21 -12.43 -14.82
N LYS A 33 -3.33 -12.69 -15.78
CA LYS A 33 -1.94 -13.10 -15.51
C LYS A 33 -1.15 -11.98 -14.81
N CYS A 34 -1.36 -10.71 -15.23
CA CYS A 34 -0.78 -9.54 -14.57
C CYS A 34 -1.22 -9.45 -13.10
N TYR A 35 -2.52 -9.61 -12.81
CA TYR A 35 -3.05 -9.67 -11.45
C TYR A 35 -2.41 -10.80 -10.63
N GLU A 36 -2.41 -12.03 -11.16
CA GLU A 36 -1.85 -13.18 -10.45
C GLU A 36 -0.35 -13.02 -10.16
N ALA A 37 0.40 -12.40 -11.07
CA ALA A 37 1.81 -12.12 -10.85
C ALA A 37 2.02 -11.10 -9.72
N ALA A 38 1.20 -10.06 -9.65
CA ALA A 38 1.24 -9.06 -8.58
C ALA A 38 0.82 -9.66 -7.23
N GLU A 39 -0.31 -10.39 -7.20
CA GLU A 39 -0.87 -10.97 -5.97
C GLU A 39 0.06 -12.02 -5.35
N PHE A 40 0.67 -12.86 -6.16
CA PHE A 40 1.51 -13.96 -5.68
C PHE A 40 3.01 -13.63 -5.68
N ASN A 41 3.37 -12.35 -5.80
CA ASN A 41 4.77 -11.88 -5.83
C ASN A 41 5.63 -12.66 -6.85
N ARG A 42 5.08 -12.86 -8.06
CA ARG A 42 5.75 -13.56 -9.15
C ARG A 42 6.31 -12.57 -10.18
N GLY A 43 7.02 -11.55 -9.69
CA GLY A 43 7.63 -10.52 -10.53
C GLY A 43 8.63 -11.10 -11.54
N GLY A 44 8.96 -10.30 -12.55
CA GLY A 44 9.93 -10.67 -13.58
C GLY A 44 9.49 -10.21 -14.97
N ARG A 45 10.38 -10.38 -15.95
CA ARG A 45 10.14 -9.89 -17.31
C ARG A 45 8.81 -10.38 -17.92
N ALA A 46 8.45 -11.63 -17.67
CA ALA A 46 7.19 -12.21 -18.19
C ALA A 46 5.96 -11.55 -17.58
N ALA A 47 5.98 -11.28 -16.27
CA ALA A 47 4.88 -10.61 -15.57
C ALA A 47 4.64 -9.20 -16.12
N PHE A 48 5.71 -8.42 -16.31
CA PHE A 48 5.60 -7.10 -16.94
C PHE A 48 5.06 -7.19 -18.38
N ALA A 49 5.54 -8.18 -19.17
CA ALA A 49 5.04 -8.39 -20.53
C ALA A 49 3.54 -8.70 -20.53
N ASP A 50 3.05 -9.53 -19.59
CA ASP A 50 1.61 -9.81 -19.48
C ASP A 50 0.80 -8.55 -19.16
N CYS A 51 1.27 -7.68 -18.26
CA CYS A 51 0.60 -6.41 -17.97
C CYS A 51 0.58 -5.48 -19.20
N ASP A 52 1.71 -5.38 -19.91
CA ASP A 52 1.82 -4.55 -21.12
C ASP A 52 0.93 -5.06 -22.25
N LEU A 53 0.86 -6.39 -22.45
CA LEU A 53 -0.02 -7.02 -23.42
C LEU A 53 -1.49 -6.83 -23.07
N ALA A 54 -1.84 -6.90 -21.78
CA ALA A 54 -3.18 -6.60 -21.30
C ALA A 54 -3.60 -5.17 -21.66
N LEU A 55 -2.78 -4.19 -21.30
CA LEU A 55 -3.07 -2.77 -21.57
C LEU A 55 -3.18 -2.45 -23.06
N LYS A 56 -2.50 -3.24 -23.90
CA LYS A 56 -2.47 -3.03 -25.36
C LYS A 56 -3.54 -3.78 -26.12
N PHE A 57 -3.85 -5.03 -25.74
CA PHE A 57 -4.62 -5.95 -26.57
C PHE A 57 -5.91 -6.46 -25.92
N ASP A 58 -5.99 -6.52 -24.58
CA ASP A 58 -7.21 -6.95 -23.93
C ASP A 58 -8.31 -5.87 -24.05
N LYS A 59 -9.55 -6.30 -24.23
CA LYS A 59 -10.72 -5.42 -24.25
C LYS A 59 -11.13 -5.08 -22.81
N LEU A 60 -10.28 -4.32 -22.12
CA LEU A 60 -10.49 -3.94 -20.74
C LEU A 60 -11.57 -2.87 -20.60
N SER A 61 -12.48 -3.07 -19.66
CA SER A 61 -13.32 -1.99 -19.13
C SER A 61 -12.46 -0.90 -18.50
N ARG A 62 -13.06 0.25 -18.19
CA ARG A 62 -12.36 1.35 -17.53
C ARG A 62 -11.77 0.92 -16.19
N SER A 63 -12.53 0.18 -15.37
CA SER A 63 -12.08 -0.32 -14.07
C SER A 63 -10.97 -1.38 -14.19
N GLU A 64 -11.07 -2.31 -15.13
CA GLU A 64 -10.04 -3.31 -15.36
C GLU A 64 -8.73 -2.69 -15.86
N ARG A 65 -8.81 -1.64 -16.68
CA ARG A 65 -7.63 -0.89 -17.11
C ARG A 65 -6.95 -0.20 -15.94
N ALA A 66 -7.70 0.48 -15.07
CA ALA A 66 -7.17 1.07 -13.84
C ALA A 66 -6.54 0.00 -12.93
N ALA A 67 -7.23 -1.13 -12.72
CA ALA A 67 -6.75 -2.26 -11.96
C ALA A 67 -5.44 -2.85 -12.54
N THR A 68 -5.33 -2.96 -13.86
CA THR A 68 -4.12 -3.46 -14.51
C THR A 68 -2.92 -2.53 -14.29
N HIS A 69 -3.13 -1.21 -14.31
CA HIS A 69 -2.09 -0.25 -13.91
C HIS A 69 -1.68 -0.42 -12.45
N VAL A 70 -2.64 -0.59 -11.52
CA VAL A 70 -2.30 -0.85 -10.12
C VAL A 70 -1.46 -2.12 -9.99
N ASN A 71 -1.86 -3.21 -10.64
CA ASN A 71 -1.15 -4.48 -10.57
C ASN A 71 0.26 -4.40 -11.17
N ARG A 72 0.45 -3.66 -12.29
CA ARG A 72 1.79 -3.40 -12.83
C ARG A 72 2.62 -2.52 -11.89
N GLY A 73 2.02 -1.53 -11.27
CA GLY A 73 2.64 -0.70 -10.23
C GLY A 73 3.15 -1.53 -9.04
N ILE A 74 2.39 -2.56 -8.62
CA ILE A 74 2.82 -3.50 -7.57
C ILE A 74 4.05 -4.30 -8.02
N LEU A 75 4.12 -4.76 -9.27
CA LEU A 75 5.32 -5.42 -9.79
C LEU A 75 6.54 -4.50 -9.75
N PHE A 76 6.38 -3.20 -10.09
CA PHE A 76 7.43 -2.21 -9.92
C PHE A 76 7.84 -2.03 -8.46
N MET A 77 6.87 -1.99 -7.52
CA MET A 77 7.14 -1.95 -6.07
C MET A 77 7.98 -3.14 -5.61
N GLN A 78 7.62 -4.36 -6.03
CA GLN A 78 8.35 -5.60 -5.73
C GLN A 78 9.79 -5.54 -6.26
N GLY A 79 9.99 -4.90 -7.42
CA GLY A 79 11.30 -4.61 -8.01
C GLY A 79 12.02 -3.39 -7.41
N ARG A 80 11.43 -2.70 -6.42
CA ARG A 80 11.91 -1.45 -5.81
C ARG A 80 12.02 -0.27 -6.80
N ASP A 81 11.34 -0.34 -7.92
CA ASP A 81 11.20 0.77 -8.87
C ASP A 81 10.02 1.66 -8.48
N TYR A 82 10.19 2.38 -7.38
CA TYR A 82 9.13 3.22 -6.81
C TYR A 82 8.68 4.34 -7.74
N ALA A 83 9.55 4.80 -8.64
CA ALA A 83 9.21 5.87 -9.58
C ALA A 83 8.18 5.39 -10.60
N ASN A 84 8.41 4.24 -11.24
CA ASN A 84 7.47 3.66 -12.19
C ASN A 84 6.21 3.14 -11.50
N ALA A 85 6.32 2.61 -10.27
CA ALA A 85 5.15 2.26 -9.46
C ALA A 85 4.22 3.46 -9.25
N ILE A 86 4.75 4.60 -8.79
CA ILE A 86 3.99 5.83 -8.58
C ILE A 86 3.34 6.31 -9.88
N ALA A 87 4.06 6.26 -11.01
CA ALA A 87 3.51 6.67 -12.30
C ALA A 87 2.31 5.81 -12.74
N ASP A 88 2.38 4.49 -12.51
CA ASP A 88 1.26 3.60 -12.79
C ASP A 88 0.06 3.86 -11.86
N TYR A 89 0.29 4.11 -10.56
CA TYR A 89 -0.79 4.47 -9.63
C TYR A 89 -1.41 5.83 -10.02
N ASP A 90 -0.62 6.80 -10.46
CA ASP A 90 -1.14 8.07 -10.98
C ASP A 90 -2.01 7.87 -12.21
N THR A 91 -1.60 6.99 -13.12
CA THR A 91 -2.38 6.62 -14.31
C THR A 91 -3.69 5.95 -13.90
N ALA A 92 -3.65 5.02 -12.96
CA ALA A 92 -4.84 4.36 -12.43
C ALA A 92 -5.84 5.37 -11.82
N LEU A 93 -5.33 6.30 -11.00
CA LEU A 93 -6.15 7.37 -10.39
C LEU A 93 -6.69 8.37 -11.42
N GLY A 94 -5.98 8.60 -12.52
CA GLY A 94 -6.49 9.37 -13.66
C GLY A 94 -7.65 8.69 -14.40
N ILE A 95 -7.66 7.35 -14.40
CA ILE A 95 -8.75 6.55 -14.97
C ILE A 95 -9.91 6.43 -13.98
N ASP A 96 -9.63 6.06 -12.73
CA ASP A 96 -10.59 5.89 -11.65
C ASP A 96 -10.12 6.63 -10.39
N GLY A 97 -10.67 7.83 -10.18
CA GLY A 97 -10.26 8.72 -9.10
C GLY A 97 -10.64 8.26 -7.69
N ASP A 98 -11.47 7.22 -7.56
CA ASP A 98 -11.92 6.68 -6.28
C ASP A 98 -11.39 5.26 -6.01
N LEU A 99 -10.36 4.82 -6.75
CA LEU A 99 -9.74 3.52 -6.56
C LEU A 99 -8.88 3.51 -5.28
N ALA A 100 -9.44 2.97 -4.20
CA ALA A 100 -8.83 2.96 -2.87
C ALA A 100 -7.43 2.33 -2.85
N GLU A 101 -7.26 1.19 -3.53
CA GLU A 101 -6.01 0.44 -3.61
C GLU A 101 -4.89 1.26 -4.29
N ALA A 102 -5.23 2.08 -5.28
CA ALA A 102 -4.25 2.94 -5.94
C ALA A 102 -3.72 4.02 -4.99
N TYR A 103 -4.58 4.62 -4.15
CA TYR A 103 -4.14 5.56 -3.11
C TYR A 103 -3.24 4.89 -2.07
N VAL A 104 -3.65 3.72 -1.57
CA VAL A 104 -2.89 2.97 -0.56
C VAL A 104 -1.51 2.59 -1.10
N ASN A 105 -1.45 1.94 -2.25
CA ASN A 105 -0.20 1.48 -2.85
C ASN A 105 0.72 2.66 -3.23
N LYS A 106 0.15 3.77 -3.73
CA LYS A 106 0.91 5.01 -3.97
C LYS A 106 1.49 5.58 -2.69
N GLY A 107 0.71 5.62 -1.60
CA GLY A 107 1.19 6.06 -0.29
C GLY A 107 2.35 5.23 0.23
N ILE A 108 2.26 3.90 0.10
CA ILE A 108 3.33 2.96 0.45
C ILE A 108 4.58 3.20 -0.42
N ALA A 109 4.41 3.38 -1.75
CA ALA A 109 5.50 3.66 -2.66
C ALA A 109 6.24 4.96 -2.33
N VAL A 110 5.50 6.01 -1.95
CA VAL A 110 6.06 7.29 -1.50
C VAL A 110 6.88 7.11 -0.23
N LEU A 111 6.40 6.32 0.74
CA LEU A 111 7.15 6.01 1.96
C LEU A 111 8.46 5.27 1.68
N HIS A 112 8.43 4.28 0.79
CA HIS A 112 9.63 3.53 0.42
C HIS A 112 10.64 4.40 -0.35
N ARG A 113 10.15 5.28 -1.21
CA ARG A 113 11.00 6.24 -1.92
C ARG A 113 11.65 7.23 -0.96
N GLY A 114 10.94 7.60 0.11
CA GLY A 114 11.39 8.55 1.12
C GLY A 114 11.19 10.02 0.76
N GLY A 115 11.29 10.89 1.76
CA GLY A 115 11.30 12.35 1.61
C GLY A 115 9.94 13.03 1.41
N SER A 116 8.83 12.31 1.61
CA SER A 116 7.47 12.86 1.45
C SER A 116 6.46 12.18 2.37
N GLU A 117 6.80 12.06 3.65
CA GLU A 117 5.99 11.35 4.65
C GLU A 117 4.60 12.00 4.82
N THR A 118 4.51 13.32 4.73
CA THR A 118 3.22 14.04 4.78
C THR A 118 2.33 13.64 3.61
N LEU A 119 2.88 13.61 2.38
CA LEU A 119 2.13 13.14 1.21
C LEU A 119 1.67 11.69 1.38
N ALA A 120 2.50 10.84 1.97
CA ALA A 120 2.11 9.46 2.25
C ALA A 120 0.94 9.37 3.22
N VAL A 121 0.93 10.19 4.30
CA VAL A 121 -0.22 10.29 5.23
C VAL A 121 -1.49 10.70 4.50
N ASP A 122 -1.42 11.70 3.63
CA ASP A 122 -2.58 12.20 2.89
C ASP A 122 -3.15 11.12 1.94
N LEU A 123 -2.28 10.46 1.18
CA LEU A 123 -2.65 9.39 0.26
C LEU A 123 -3.27 8.19 1.00
N LEU A 124 -2.63 7.74 2.08
CA LEU A 124 -3.12 6.63 2.88
C LEU A 124 -4.45 6.96 3.57
N SER A 125 -4.60 8.20 4.05
CA SER A 125 -5.86 8.66 4.64
C SER A 125 -6.98 8.70 3.62
N ARG A 126 -6.71 9.14 2.38
CA ARG A 126 -7.69 9.08 1.29
C ARG A 126 -8.06 7.63 0.95
N GLY A 127 -7.06 6.74 0.83
CA GLY A 127 -7.29 5.32 0.59
C GLY A 127 -8.15 4.69 1.68
N ILE A 128 -7.85 4.92 2.97
CA ILE A 128 -8.64 4.41 4.11
C ILE A 128 -10.10 4.90 4.04
N ALA A 129 -10.32 6.18 3.71
CA ALA A 129 -11.67 6.75 3.59
C ALA A 129 -12.49 6.11 2.47
N LEU A 130 -11.85 5.55 1.44
CA LEU A 130 -12.48 4.83 0.34
C LEU A 130 -12.68 3.33 0.63
N ALA A 131 -12.38 2.88 1.84
CA ALA A 131 -12.55 1.50 2.31
C ALA A 131 -11.88 0.44 1.42
N PRO A 132 -10.53 0.40 1.39
CA PRO A 132 -9.79 -0.58 0.60
C PRO A 132 -10.00 -2.00 1.16
N ASN A 133 -9.79 -3.02 0.32
CA ASN A 133 -9.92 -4.42 0.72
C ASN A 133 -9.01 -4.82 1.89
N ARG A 134 -7.86 -4.15 2.02
CA ARG A 134 -6.85 -4.43 3.06
C ARG A 134 -6.60 -3.16 3.88
N VAL A 135 -7.64 -2.69 4.57
CA VAL A 135 -7.57 -1.46 5.38
C VAL A 135 -6.51 -1.55 6.49
N GLU A 136 -6.26 -2.76 7.05
CA GLU A 136 -5.24 -3.00 8.06
C GLU A 136 -3.82 -2.65 7.54
N VAL A 137 -3.56 -2.90 6.26
CA VAL A 137 -2.29 -2.55 5.61
C VAL A 137 -2.14 -1.04 5.46
N ALA A 138 -3.21 -0.36 5.07
CA ALA A 138 -3.22 1.10 4.92
C ALA A 138 -3.01 1.80 6.27
N LEU A 139 -3.65 1.32 7.33
CA LEU A 139 -3.46 1.80 8.70
C LEU A 139 -2.02 1.60 9.17
N TYR A 140 -1.48 0.38 9.00
CA TYR A 140 -0.09 0.11 9.37
C TYR A 140 0.89 1.05 8.64
N ALA A 141 0.75 1.20 7.34
CA ALA A 141 1.60 2.09 6.53
C ALA A 141 1.46 3.55 6.97
N ARG A 142 0.24 4.02 7.31
CA ARG A 142 0.02 5.36 7.82
C ARG A 142 0.64 5.55 9.20
N GLY A 143 0.57 4.55 10.07
CA GLY A 143 1.27 4.52 11.35
C GLY A 143 2.77 4.71 11.18
N VAL A 144 3.40 4.02 10.21
CA VAL A 144 4.83 4.21 9.87
C VAL A 144 5.10 5.64 9.40
N ALA A 145 4.21 6.22 8.56
CA ALA A 145 4.36 7.61 8.12
C ALA A 145 4.26 8.60 9.27
N HIS A 146 3.30 8.41 10.17
CA HIS A 146 3.14 9.22 11.37
C HIS A 146 4.37 9.13 12.29
N GLU A 147 4.90 7.93 12.48
CA GLU A 147 6.11 7.71 13.28
C GLU A 147 7.32 8.49 12.70
N LYS A 148 7.53 8.42 11.38
CA LYS A 148 8.59 9.18 10.70
C LYS A 148 8.44 10.70 10.85
N LEU A 149 7.21 11.18 11.01
CA LEU A 149 6.88 12.59 11.28
C LEU A 149 6.94 12.95 12.77
N GLY A 150 7.27 12.01 13.67
CA GLY A 150 7.25 12.22 15.12
C GLY A 150 5.85 12.33 15.73
N ARG A 151 4.81 11.97 14.99
CA ARG A 151 3.39 11.95 15.42
C ARG A 151 3.10 10.64 16.15
N VAL A 152 3.65 10.54 17.37
CA VAL A 152 3.70 9.28 18.14
C VAL A 152 2.32 8.74 18.50
N ARG A 153 1.37 9.64 18.82
CA ARG A 153 0.01 9.24 19.21
C ARG A 153 -0.76 8.65 18.03
N GLU A 154 -0.70 9.34 16.90
CA GLU A 154 -1.35 8.93 15.66
C GLU A 154 -0.78 7.59 15.17
N ALA A 155 0.54 7.42 15.25
CA ALA A 155 1.19 6.15 14.92
C ALA A 155 0.69 5.00 15.81
N TYR A 156 0.64 5.22 17.12
CA TYR A 156 0.12 4.23 18.08
C TYR A 156 -1.33 3.84 17.78
N ASP A 157 -2.19 4.83 17.53
CA ASP A 157 -3.60 4.60 17.25
C ASP A 157 -3.81 3.82 15.94
N ASP A 158 -3.02 4.11 14.91
CA ASP A 158 -3.06 3.39 13.64
C ASP A 158 -2.57 1.95 13.78
N TYR A 159 -1.44 1.69 14.46
CA TYR A 159 -0.96 0.33 14.72
C TYR A 159 -1.95 -0.48 15.54
N ARG A 160 -2.58 0.13 16.55
CA ARG A 160 -3.59 -0.52 17.36
C ARG A 160 -4.81 -0.93 16.55
N GLN A 161 -5.29 -0.07 15.65
CA GLN A 161 -6.39 -0.39 14.76
C GLN A 161 -6.02 -1.50 13.78
N ALA A 162 -4.82 -1.45 13.18
CA ALA A 162 -4.32 -2.49 12.28
C ALA A 162 -4.24 -3.86 13.00
N ALA A 163 -3.70 -3.91 14.23
CA ALA A 163 -3.63 -5.12 15.04
C ALA A 163 -5.02 -5.68 15.39
N ALA A 164 -5.98 -4.81 15.67
CA ALA A 164 -7.35 -5.21 15.99
C ALA A 164 -8.07 -5.81 14.78
N LEU A 165 -7.85 -5.27 13.58
CA LEU A 165 -8.46 -5.75 12.33
C LEU A 165 -7.85 -7.07 11.85
N LYS A 166 -6.56 -7.29 12.12
CA LYS A 166 -5.85 -8.50 11.70
C LYS A 166 -4.94 -9.04 12.81
N PRO A 167 -5.51 -9.76 13.80
CA PRO A 167 -4.76 -10.23 14.97
C PRO A 167 -3.68 -11.27 14.65
N ASP A 168 -3.81 -12.00 13.55
CA ASP A 168 -2.85 -12.98 13.05
C ASP A 168 -1.65 -12.36 12.31
N TRP A 169 -1.67 -11.04 12.10
CA TRP A 169 -0.56 -10.29 11.52
C TRP A 169 0.30 -9.66 12.62
N PRO A 170 1.52 -10.21 12.89
CA PRO A 170 2.28 -9.85 14.08
C PRO A 170 2.95 -8.47 14.02
N GLU A 171 3.13 -7.89 12.82
CA GLU A 171 3.87 -6.64 12.64
C GLU A 171 3.26 -5.47 13.43
N PRO A 172 1.96 -5.14 13.33
CA PRO A 172 1.38 -4.05 14.11
C PRO A 172 1.53 -4.25 15.63
N THR A 173 1.33 -5.48 16.11
CA THR A 173 1.50 -5.81 17.52
C THR A 173 2.95 -5.62 17.98
N ARG A 174 3.91 -6.00 17.15
CA ARG A 174 5.35 -5.80 17.43
C ARG A 174 5.68 -4.31 17.54
N GLU A 175 5.16 -3.47 16.65
CA GLU A 175 5.37 -2.03 16.74
C GLU A 175 4.80 -1.45 18.04
N LEU A 176 3.62 -1.89 18.46
CA LEU A 176 2.98 -1.44 19.70
C LEU A 176 3.84 -1.68 20.95
N THR A 177 4.67 -2.73 20.98
CA THR A 177 5.56 -3.00 22.14
C THR A 177 6.62 -1.92 22.35
N ARG A 178 6.88 -1.09 21.35
CA ARG A 178 7.87 0.00 21.41
C ARG A 178 7.33 1.26 22.09
N PHE A 179 6.01 1.36 22.26
CA PHE A 179 5.35 2.48 22.89
C PHE A 179 5.19 2.25 24.39
N LYS A 180 5.62 3.21 25.20
CA LYS A 180 5.39 3.22 26.65
C LYS A 180 4.26 4.19 26.96
N VAL A 181 3.20 3.68 27.57
CA VAL A 181 2.13 4.52 28.11
C VAL A 181 2.57 4.97 29.50
N VAL A 182 2.80 6.28 29.68
CA VAL A 182 3.11 6.86 31.00
C VAL A 182 1.81 7.43 31.56
N GLU A 183 1.41 6.95 32.73
CA GLU A 183 0.22 7.41 33.48
C GLU A 183 0.46 8.73 34.18
#